data_bf73027c3ee1c795f9f2b99e3c106bb9
#
_entry.id   bf73027c3ee1c795f9f2b99e3c106bb9
#
_cell.length_a   1.000
_cell.length_b   1.000
_cell.length_c   1.000
_cell.angle_alpha   90.00
_cell.angle_beta   90.00
_cell.angle_gamma   90.00
#
_symmetry.space_group_name_H-M   'P 1'
#
loop_
_entity.id
_entity.type
_entity.pdbx_description
1 polymer ?
#
loop_
_entity_poly.entity_id
_entity_poly.type
_entity_poly.pdbx_seq_one_letter_code
_entity_poly.pdbx_strand_id
1 'polypeptide(L)'
;MGELEKFKKYLVECEKGVSTQKNYVRNVHDMMEEEGYTLSKEWLSKYREQIKQLYASTTVNNHIAAINQYLKYRGKDWRMNYVRVQKNSYIEESREFLREEYDRLLDACRADERLYLAVETLCSTGIRIGELKYIRAEELDSRSVTVLFKGKLRKIFLPDLLVERLTEYCGNRGIKEGPVFITRTGRPLDRSNLWRSMKRAGKRAGLEGTKVYPHNLRHLFAAVFYDQEKDILKLADILGHSNIETTRRYLAASGKEHRKKINEMNLVK
;
A
#
# COMPACT_ATOMS: atom_id res chain seq x y z
N MET A 1 0.48 -35.35 3.53
CA MET A 1 0.69 -33.89 3.37
C MET A 1 -0.26 -33.43 2.29
N GLY A 2 -1.18 -32.49 2.59
CA GLY A 2 -2.22 -32.06 1.67
C GLY A 2 -1.65 -31.35 0.44
N GLU A 3 -2.43 -31.30 -0.64
CA GLU A 3 -2.05 -30.69 -1.92
C GLU A 3 -1.58 -29.23 -1.77
N LEU A 4 -2.30 -28.45 -0.97
CA LEU A 4 -1.98 -27.04 -0.72
C LEU A 4 -0.64 -26.85 0.02
N GLU A 5 -0.28 -27.78 0.92
CA GLU A 5 1.02 -27.72 1.59
C GLU A 5 2.17 -28.03 0.63
N LYS A 6 1.97 -28.94 -0.31
CA LYS A 6 2.94 -29.21 -1.38
C LYS A 6 3.07 -28.00 -2.31
N PHE A 7 1.95 -27.38 -2.70
CA PHE A 7 1.96 -26.16 -3.50
C PHE A 7 2.66 -25.00 -2.79
N LYS A 8 2.45 -24.85 -1.47
CA LYS A 8 3.15 -23.85 -0.67
C LYS A 8 4.67 -24.04 -0.69
N LYS A 9 5.14 -25.28 -0.56
CA LYS A 9 6.59 -25.61 -0.68
C LYS A 9 7.12 -25.23 -2.06
N TYR A 10 6.41 -25.59 -3.12
CA TYR A 10 6.77 -25.17 -4.48
C TYR A 10 6.85 -23.65 -4.63
N LEU A 11 5.96 -22.88 -4.00
CA LEU A 11 6.04 -21.42 -4.01
C LEU A 11 7.28 -20.87 -3.28
N VAL A 12 7.75 -21.56 -2.22
CA VAL A 12 9.02 -21.23 -1.54
C VAL A 12 10.19 -21.50 -2.48
N GLU A 13 10.24 -22.65 -3.14
CA GLU A 13 11.27 -23.01 -4.14
C GLU A 13 11.30 -22.02 -5.32
N CYS A 14 10.11 -21.47 -5.70
CA CYS A 14 10.01 -20.39 -6.68
C CYS A 14 10.33 -18.98 -6.11
N GLU A 15 10.92 -18.89 -4.92
CA GLU A 15 11.32 -17.64 -4.24
C GLU A 15 10.20 -16.61 -4.10
N LYS A 16 8.93 -17.05 -4.01
CA LYS A 16 7.81 -16.13 -3.81
C LYS A 16 7.82 -15.57 -2.39
N GLY A 17 7.66 -14.25 -2.26
CA GLY A 17 7.58 -13.60 -0.95
C GLY A 17 6.41 -14.15 -0.11
N VAL A 18 6.58 -14.18 1.23
CA VAL A 18 5.62 -14.77 2.19
C VAL A 18 4.18 -14.30 1.99
N SER A 19 3.98 -13.01 1.70
CA SER A 19 2.64 -12.47 1.44
C SER A 19 2.02 -13.04 0.16
N THR A 20 2.83 -13.20 -0.89
CA THR A 20 2.40 -13.82 -2.16
C THR A 20 2.06 -15.28 -1.96
N GLN A 21 2.88 -16.02 -1.21
CA GLN A 21 2.60 -17.43 -0.87
C GLN A 21 1.24 -17.56 -0.18
N LYS A 22 0.99 -16.77 0.87
CA LYS A 22 -0.30 -16.79 1.60
C LYS A 22 -1.48 -16.48 0.68
N ASN A 23 -1.36 -15.46 -0.15
CA ASN A 23 -2.43 -15.07 -1.08
C ASN A 23 -2.67 -16.14 -2.14
N TYR A 24 -1.61 -16.72 -2.71
CA TYR A 24 -1.75 -17.74 -3.76
C TYR A 24 -2.34 -19.02 -3.21
N VAL A 25 -1.89 -19.48 -2.04
CA VAL A 25 -2.47 -20.66 -1.38
C VAL A 25 -3.94 -20.44 -1.09
N ARG A 26 -4.33 -19.27 -0.55
CA ARG A 26 -5.73 -18.94 -0.28
C ARG A 26 -6.57 -18.95 -1.56
N ASN A 27 -6.13 -18.23 -2.60
CA ASN A 27 -6.90 -18.15 -3.85
C ASN A 27 -7.05 -19.52 -4.55
N VAL A 28 -6.05 -20.39 -4.43
CA VAL A 28 -6.13 -21.77 -4.93
C VAL A 28 -7.05 -22.63 -4.06
N HIS A 29 -7.01 -22.44 -2.74
CA HIS A 29 -7.94 -23.08 -1.83
C HIS A 29 -9.39 -22.70 -2.16
N ASP A 30 -9.68 -21.40 -2.24
CA ASP A 30 -11.01 -20.90 -2.58
C ASP A 30 -11.52 -21.47 -3.91
N MET A 31 -10.65 -21.59 -4.92
CA MET A 31 -10.97 -22.24 -6.19
C MET A 31 -11.32 -23.73 -6.03
N MET A 32 -10.60 -24.46 -5.16
CA MET A 32 -10.80 -25.90 -4.94
C MET A 32 -12.07 -26.23 -4.16
N GLU A 33 -12.55 -25.29 -3.34
CA GLU A 33 -13.78 -25.44 -2.55
C GLU A 33 -15.04 -25.16 -3.38
N GLU A 34 -14.90 -24.66 -4.62
CA GLU A 34 -16.04 -24.40 -5.49
C GLU A 34 -16.68 -25.71 -5.99
N GLU A 35 -18.02 -25.69 -6.09
CA GLU A 35 -18.81 -26.84 -6.51
C GLU A 35 -18.40 -27.34 -7.90
N GLY A 36 -18.24 -28.65 -8.04
CA GLY A 36 -17.86 -29.27 -9.30
C GLY A 36 -16.43 -28.98 -9.75
N TYR A 37 -15.54 -28.57 -8.81
CA TYR A 37 -14.14 -28.28 -9.15
C TYR A 37 -13.49 -29.39 -9.96
N THR A 38 -12.94 -28.99 -11.09
CA THR A 38 -12.05 -29.81 -11.92
C THR A 38 -10.92 -28.97 -12.50
N LEU A 39 -9.73 -29.55 -12.61
CA LEU A 39 -8.57 -28.85 -13.20
C LEU A 39 -8.60 -28.95 -14.75
N SER A 40 -9.72 -28.49 -15.35
CA SER A 40 -9.93 -28.46 -16.80
C SER A 40 -10.02 -27.01 -17.33
N LYS A 41 -9.76 -26.83 -18.63
CA LYS A 41 -9.86 -25.50 -19.27
C LYS A 41 -11.30 -24.98 -19.23
N GLU A 42 -12.26 -25.87 -19.45
CA GLU A 42 -13.68 -25.56 -19.49
C GLU A 42 -14.19 -25.09 -18.14
N TRP A 43 -13.83 -25.80 -17.06
CA TRP A 43 -14.24 -25.44 -15.71
C TRP A 43 -13.60 -24.12 -15.28
N LEU A 44 -12.29 -23.95 -15.50
CA LEU A 44 -11.58 -22.71 -15.13
C LEU A 44 -12.06 -21.50 -15.96
N SER A 45 -12.52 -21.71 -17.19
CA SER A 45 -13.15 -20.63 -17.96
C SER A 45 -14.47 -20.16 -17.31
N LYS A 46 -15.30 -21.11 -16.85
CA LYS A 46 -16.55 -20.80 -16.12
C LYS A 46 -16.23 -20.10 -14.79
N TYR A 47 -15.30 -20.63 -14.02
CA TYR A 47 -14.85 -20.03 -12.75
C TYR A 47 -14.33 -18.59 -12.95
N ARG A 48 -13.57 -18.32 -14.02
CA ARG A 48 -13.13 -16.96 -14.35
C ARG A 48 -14.32 -16.00 -14.56
N GLU A 49 -15.35 -16.43 -15.30
CA GLU A 49 -16.53 -15.59 -15.51
C GLU A 49 -17.31 -15.37 -14.20
N GLN A 50 -17.39 -16.38 -13.34
CA GLN A 50 -17.99 -16.26 -12.01
C GLN A 50 -17.26 -15.23 -11.13
N ILE A 51 -15.94 -15.34 -10.99
CA ILE A 51 -15.16 -14.37 -10.17
C ILE A 51 -15.15 -12.96 -10.76
N LYS A 52 -15.34 -12.79 -12.08
CA LYS A 52 -15.50 -11.48 -12.72
C LYS A 52 -16.79 -10.77 -12.29
N GLN A 53 -17.83 -11.50 -11.94
CA GLN A 53 -19.08 -10.92 -11.43
C GLN A 53 -18.96 -10.51 -9.96
N LEU A 54 -18.11 -11.21 -9.20
CA LEU A 54 -17.98 -11.02 -7.75
C LEU A 54 -16.88 -9.99 -7.36
N TYR A 55 -15.85 -9.83 -8.19
CA TYR A 55 -14.67 -9.07 -7.83
C TYR A 55 -14.26 -8.05 -8.90
N ALA A 56 -13.59 -6.98 -8.43
CA ALA A 56 -12.93 -6.03 -9.32
C ALA A 56 -11.84 -6.72 -10.17
N SER A 57 -11.64 -6.27 -11.42
CA SER A 57 -10.71 -6.87 -12.38
C SER A 57 -9.29 -7.07 -11.86
N THR A 58 -8.79 -6.19 -10.97
CA THR A 58 -7.48 -6.35 -10.32
C THR A 58 -7.45 -7.54 -9.36
N THR A 59 -8.54 -7.79 -8.62
CA THR A 59 -8.68 -8.94 -7.73
C THR A 59 -8.80 -10.23 -8.56
N VAL A 60 -9.61 -10.22 -9.64
CA VAL A 60 -9.70 -11.33 -10.59
C VAL A 60 -8.31 -11.69 -11.14
N ASN A 61 -7.52 -10.71 -11.53
CA ASN A 61 -6.16 -10.95 -12.02
C ASN A 61 -5.22 -11.52 -10.95
N ASN A 62 -5.44 -11.21 -9.68
CA ASN A 62 -4.69 -11.84 -8.58
C ASN A 62 -5.07 -13.32 -8.41
N HIS A 63 -6.35 -13.67 -8.56
CA HIS A 63 -6.79 -15.07 -8.60
C HIS A 63 -6.18 -15.79 -9.80
N ILE A 64 -6.26 -15.22 -11.00
CA ILE A 64 -5.67 -15.80 -12.22
C ILE A 64 -4.15 -16.01 -12.05
N ALA A 65 -3.43 -15.07 -11.45
CA ALA A 65 -2.00 -15.21 -11.21
C ALA A 65 -1.68 -16.41 -10.29
N ALA A 66 -2.48 -16.59 -9.22
CA ALA A 66 -2.36 -17.72 -8.31
C ALA A 66 -2.66 -19.05 -9.01
N ILE A 67 -3.76 -19.09 -9.78
CA ILE A 67 -4.18 -20.28 -10.54
C ILE A 67 -3.14 -20.63 -11.61
N ASN A 68 -2.62 -19.67 -12.35
CA ASN A 68 -1.58 -19.92 -13.35
C ASN A 68 -0.30 -20.47 -12.72
N GLN A 69 0.06 -20.05 -11.50
CA GLN A 69 1.18 -20.61 -10.78
C GLN A 69 0.88 -22.04 -10.30
N TYR A 70 -0.38 -22.32 -9.91
CA TYR A 70 -0.82 -23.65 -9.55
C TYR A 70 -0.88 -24.59 -10.76
N LEU A 71 -1.37 -24.13 -11.92
CA LEU A 71 -1.32 -24.88 -13.18
C LEU A 71 0.11 -25.28 -13.55
N LYS A 72 1.06 -24.33 -13.40
CA LYS A 72 2.49 -24.62 -13.62
C LYS A 72 3.00 -25.70 -12.67
N TYR A 73 2.66 -25.63 -11.38
CA TYR A 73 2.98 -26.64 -10.38
C TYR A 73 2.41 -28.02 -10.74
N ARG A 74 1.19 -28.06 -11.31
CA ARG A 74 0.51 -29.29 -11.76
C ARG A 74 0.98 -29.78 -13.14
N GLY A 75 2.05 -29.18 -13.71
CA GLY A 75 2.60 -29.59 -15.01
C GLY A 75 1.68 -29.29 -16.21
N LYS A 76 0.75 -28.34 -16.07
CA LYS A 76 -0.09 -27.93 -17.20
C LYS A 76 0.65 -26.94 -18.11
N ASP A 77 0.56 -27.14 -19.41
CA ASP A 77 1.18 -26.33 -20.46
C ASP A 77 0.35 -25.09 -20.87
N TRP A 78 -0.87 -25.00 -20.38
CA TRP A 78 -1.78 -23.89 -20.67
C TRP A 78 -2.00 -22.98 -19.46
N ARG A 79 -2.49 -21.76 -19.72
CA ARG A 79 -2.72 -20.71 -18.72
C ARG A 79 -4.05 -20.02 -18.96
N MET A 80 -4.60 -19.44 -17.90
CA MET A 80 -5.74 -18.52 -17.97
C MET A 80 -5.26 -17.14 -18.43
N ASN A 81 -6.02 -16.51 -19.34
CA ASN A 81 -5.76 -15.14 -19.78
C ASN A 81 -6.22 -14.15 -18.70
N TYR A 82 -5.39 -13.14 -18.46
CA TYR A 82 -5.75 -12.01 -17.60
C TYR A 82 -6.90 -11.20 -18.18
N VAL A 83 -7.71 -10.64 -17.30
CA VAL A 83 -8.73 -9.66 -17.67
C VAL A 83 -8.06 -8.34 -17.99
N ARG A 84 -8.41 -7.72 -19.11
CA ARG A 84 -7.92 -6.38 -19.43
C ARG A 84 -8.46 -5.40 -18.40
N VAL A 85 -7.57 -4.67 -17.74
CA VAL A 85 -7.93 -3.62 -16.80
C VAL A 85 -7.75 -2.30 -17.51
N GLN A 86 -8.85 -1.59 -17.74
CA GLN A 86 -8.76 -0.21 -18.16
C GLN A 86 -8.23 0.61 -16.99
N LYS A 87 -7.04 1.16 -17.13
CA LYS A 87 -6.44 2.03 -16.11
C LYS A 87 -7.17 3.37 -16.19
N ASN A 88 -8.06 3.63 -15.25
CA ASN A 88 -8.61 4.98 -15.11
C ASN A 88 -7.47 5.93 -14.75
N SER A 89 -7.33 6.98 -15.54
CA SER A 89 -6.35 8.04 -15.30
C SER A 89 -6.83 9.02 -14.21
N TYR A 90 -7.99 8.77 -13.59
CA TYR A 90 -8.60 9.67 -12.61
C TYR A 90 -8.73 8.96 -11.27
N ILE A 91 -8.51 9.72 -10.20
CA ILE A 91 -8.95 9.34 -8.85
C ILE A 91 -10.40 9.81 -8.73
N GLU A 92 -11.29 8.95 -8.26
CA GLU A 92 -12.63 9.38 -7.86
C GLU A 92 -12.48 10.38 -6.72
N GLU A 93 -13.13 11.54 -6.82
CA GLU A 93 -13.10 12.61 -5.80
C GLU A 93 -13.42 12.07 -4.41
N SER A 94 -14.31 11.07 -4.32
CA SER A 94 -14.67 10.38 -3.09
C SER A 94 -13.51 9.67 -2.40
N ARG A 95 -12.39 9.44 -3.09
CA ARG A 95 -11.20 8.72 -2.57
C ARG A 95 -10.00 9.63 -2.35
N GLU A 96 -10.05 10.86 -2.81
CA GLU A 96 -9.00 11.84 -2.60
C GLU A 96 -8.95 12.24 -1.12
N PHE A 97 -7.74 12.25 -0.55
CA PHE A 97 -7.50 12.64 0.84
C PHE A 97 -6.83 14.01 0.87
N LEU A 98 -7.56 14.99 1.37
CA LEU A 98 -7.17 16.38 1.33
C LEU A 98 -6.29 16.78 2.54
N ARG A 99 -5.60 17.91 2.42
CA ARG A 99 -4.76 18.46 3.49
C ARG A 99 -5.56 18.74 4.77
N GLU A 100 -6.75 19.31 4.64
CA GLU A 100 -7.64 19.60 5.76
C GLU A 100 -8.14 18.31 6.44
N GLU A 101 -8.32 17.23 5.69
CA GLU A 101 -8.68 15.92 6.23
C GLU A 101 -7.51 15.30 7.01
N TYR A 102 -6.29 15.51 6.54
CA TYR A 102 -5.07 15.11 7.25
C TYR A 102 -4.90 15.87 8.57
N ASP A 103 -5.10 17.18 8.58
CA ASP A 103 -4.99 18.01 9.77
C ASP A 103 -6.00 17.57 10.83
N ARG A 104 -7.27 17.31 10.43
CA ARG A 104 -8.29 16.75 11.33
C ARG A 104 -7.94 15.36 11.83
N LEU A 105 -7.34 14.51 11.00
CA LEU A 105 -6.88 13.18 11.42
C LEU A 105 -5.77 13.28 12.47
N LEU A 106 -4.79 14.16 12.26
CA LEU A 106 -3.71 14.41 13.21
C LEU A 106 -4.25 14.91 14.55
N ASP A 107 -5.15 15.88 14.54
CA ASP A 107 -5.78 16.38 15.76
C ASP A 107 -6.49 15.28 16.54
N ALA A 108 -7.22 14.41 15.85
CA ALA A 108 -7.86 13.25 16.47
C ALA A 108 -6.87 12.19 17.00
N CYS A 109 -5.60 12.25 16.59
CA CYS A 109 -4.54 11.37 17.09
C CYS A 109 -3.82 11.92 18.32
N ARG A 110 -3.99 13.19 18.72
CA ARG A 110 -3.24 13.87 19.81
C ARG A 110 -3.26 13.13 21.14
N ALA A 111 -4.34 12.40 21.45
CA ALA A 111 -4.44 11.63 22.68
C ALA A 111 -3.55 10.36 22.70
N ASP A 112 -3.03 9.92 21.55
CA ASP A 112 -2.06 8.82 21.42
C ASP A 112 -0.85 9.34 20.65
N GLU A 113 0.16 9.83 21.39
CA GLU A 113 1.38 10.41 20.85
C GLU A 113 2.08 9.49 19.83
N ARG A 114 2.12 8.18 20.11
CA ARG A 114 2.69 7.20 19.17
C ARG A 114 1.91 7.15 17.86
N LEU A 115 0.58 7.16 17.93
CA LEU A 115 -0.27 7.17 16.74
C LEU A 115 -0.09 8.47 15.97
N TYR A 116 -0.06 9.61 16.68
CA TYR A 116 0.16 10.93 16.11
C TYR A 116 1.47 10.96 15.31
N LEU A 117 2.59 10.62 15.94
CA LEU A 117 3.91 10.61 15.30
C LEU A 117 4.01 9.59 14.16
N ALA A 118 3.36 8.43 14.29
CA ALA A 118 3.35 7.44 13.20
C ALA A 118 2.57 7.96 11.97
N VAL A 119 1.43 8.62 12.16
CA VAL A 119 0.64 9.24 11.08
C VAL A 119 1.41 10.41 10.45
N GLU A 120 2.03 11.26 11.27
CA GLU A 120 2.88 12.37 10.82
C GLU A 120 4.08 11.87 10.02
N THR A 121 4.77 10.82 10.48
CA THR A 121 5.88 10.19 9.76
C THR A 121 5.44 9.64 8.40
N LEU A 122 4.31 8.93 8.34
CA LEU A 122 3.78 8.38 7.09
C LEU A 122 3.49 9.48 6.07
N CYS A 123 2.90 10.59 6.51
CA CYS A 123 2.51 11.68 5.62
C CYS A 123 3.68 12.56 5.21
N SER A 124 4.61 12.89 6.15
CA SER A 124 5.71 13.81 5.88
C SER A 124 6.87 13.19 5.10
N THR A 125 6.96 11.85 5.06
CA THR A 125 8.04 11.14 4.35
C THR A 125 7.54 10.29 3.17
N GLY A 126 6.24 10.09 3.06
CA GLY A 126 5.64 9.22 2.05
C GLY A 126 6.06 7.76 2.13
N ILE A 127 6.59 7.27 3.25
CA ILE A 127 6.98 5.86 3.43
C ILE A 127 5.77 4.92 3.42
N ARG A 128 6.01 3.65 3.14
CA ARG A 128 4.96 2.62 3.28
C ARG A 128 4.80 2.25 4.75
N ILE A 129 3.59 1.98 5.20
CA ILE A 129 3.31 1.57 6.59
C ILE A 129 4.20 0.41 7.08
N GLY A 130 4.54 -0.54 6.21
CA GLY A 130 5.43 -1.65 6.56
C GLY A 130 6.90 -1.25 6.70
N GLU A 131 7.26 -0.02 6.34
CA GLU A 131 8.61 0.52 6.43
C GLU A 131 8.84 1.30 7.74
N LEU A 132 7.80 1.65 8.48
CA LEU A 132 7.91 2.34 9.78
C LEU A 132 8.85 1.62 10.77
N LYS A 133 8.93 0.31 10.71
CA LYS A 133 9.84 -0.49 11.56
C LYS A 133 11.33 -0.24 11.29
N TYR A 134 11.67 0.38 10.17
CA TYR A 134 13.04 0.73 9.81
C TYR A 134 13.42 2.14 10.26
N ILE A 135 12.49 2.94 10.80
CA ILE A 135 12.81 4.18 11.51
C ILE A 135 13.35 3.77 12.87
N ARG A 136 14.66 3.89 13.05
CA ARG A 136 15.38 3.44 14.25
C ARG A 136 15.86 4.64 15.04
N ALA A 137 15.83 4.54 16.39
CA ALA A 137 16.18 5.64 17.28
C ALA A 137 17.63 6.10 17.09
N GLU A 138 18.57 5.16 16.95
CA GLU A 138 20.00 5.42 16.74
C GLU A 138 20.35 6.04 15.39
N GLU A 139 19.41 6.04 14.43
CA GLU A 139 19.62 6.60 13.09
C GLU A 139 18.99 7.99 12.91
N LEU A 140 18.24 8.51 13.89
CA LEU A 140 17.49 9.76 13.75
C LEU A 140 18.42 10.97 13.46
N ASP A 141 19.59 11.02 14.10
CA ASP A 141 20.54 12.11 13.92
C ASP A 141 21.05 12.24 12.47
N SER A 142 21.05 11.15 11.71
CA SER A 142 21.42 11.15 10.30
C SER A 142 20.39 11.82 9.40
N ARG A 143 19.19 12.16 9.92
CA ARG A 143 18.04 12.74 9.21
C ARG A 143 17.61 11.91 7.99
N SER A 144 18.02 10.67 7.98
CA SER A 144 17.67 9.73 6.90
C SER A 144 17.82 8.30 7.38
N VAL A 145 16.97 7.42 6.88
CA VAL A 145 17.05 5.99 7.16
C VAL A 145 17.13 5.21 5.86
N THR A 146 17.90 4.14 5.88
CA THR A 146 18.01 3.23 4.74
C THR A 146 17.06 2.06 4.94
N VAL A 147 16.14 1.86 4.01
CA VAL A 147 15.20 0.74 4.06
C VAL A 147 15.51 -0.28 2.97
N LEU A 148 15.52 -1.54 3.36
CA LEU A 148 15.53 -2.67 2.44
C LEU A 148 14.12 -3.24 2.32
N PHE A 149 13.47 -2.99 1.20
CA PHE A 149 12.13 -3.50 0.96
C PHE A 149 12.04 -4.20 -0.38
N LYS A 150 11.65 -5.49 -0.36
CA LYS A 150 11.57 -6.35 -1.55
C LYS A 150 12.85 -6.36 -2.38
N GLY A 151 14.00 -6.50 -1.72
CA GLY A 151 15.31 -6.58 -2.36
C GLY A 151 15.87 -5.25 -2.90
N LYS A 152 15.19 -4.11 -2.63
CA LYS A 152 15.64 -2.78 -3.05
C LYS A 152 15.98 -1.92 -1.84
N LEU A 153 17.20 -1.36 -1.87
CA LEU A 153 17.62 -0.34 -0.91
C LEU A 153 17.12 1.02 -1.38
N ARG A 154 16.56 1.79 -0.49
CA ARG A 154 16.28 3.20 -0.71
C ARG A 154 16.53 4.01 0.55
N LYS A 155 16.90 5.26 0.37
CA LYS A 155 17.05 6.23 1.44
C LYS A 155 15.73 7.00 1.62
N ILE A 156 15.30 7.16 2.87
CA ILE A 156 14.15 7.97 3.26
C ILE A 156 14.71 9.16 4.02
N PHE A 157 14.39 10.37 3.58
CA PHE A 157 14.76 11.60 4.26
C PHE A 157 13.69 11.96 5.30
N LEU A 158 14.13 12.35 6.48
CA LEU A 158 13.27 12.77 7.58
C LEU A 158 13.34 14.30 7.70
N PRO A 159 12.21 15.02 7.71
CA PRO A 159 12.19 16.45 8.00
C PRO A 159 12.77 16.75 9.38
N ASP A 160 13.49 17.86 9.53
CA ASP A 160 14.17 18.23 10.78
C ASP A 160 13.23 18.26 11.98
N LEU A 161 12.08 18.91 11.84
CA LEU A 161 11.06 18.97 12.90
C LEU A 161 10.52 17.58 13.29
N LEU A 162 10.42 16.65 12.31
CA LEU A 162 10.03 15.28 12.62
C LEU A 162 11.11 14.58 13.43
N VAL A 163 12.38 14.77 13.08
CA VAL A 163 13.51 14.19 13.82
C VAL A 163 13.51 14.67 15.28
N GLU A 164 13.35 15.98 15.51
CA GLU A 164 13.25 16.56 16.85
C GLU A 164 12.15 15.89 17.69
N ARG A 165 10.94 15.79 17.14
CA ARG A 165 9.80 15.15 17.81
C ARG A 165 10.00 13.66 18.07
N LEU A 166 10.58 12.94 17.11
CA LEU A 166 10.87 11.52 17.29
C LEU A 166 11.97 11.29 18.33
N THR A 167 12.99 12.16 18.39
CA THR A 167 14.05 12.12 19.40
C THR A 167 13.50 12.38 20.79
N GLU A 168 12.67 13.40 20.95
CA GLU A 168 11.96 13.68 22.21
C GLU A 168 11.10 12.50 22.64
N TYR A 169 10.28 11.96 21.72
CA TYR A 169 9.46 10.77 21.97
C TYR A 169 10.30 9.57 22.43
N CYS A 170 11.43 9.30 21.77
CA CYS A 170 12.33 8.22 22.15
C CYS A 170 12.92 8.46 23.54
N GLY A 171 13.35 9.69 23.84
CA GLY A 171 13.85 10.07 25.18
C GLY A 171 12.82 9.82 26.27
N ASN A 172 11.59 10.31 26.09
CA ASN A 172 10.48 10.14 27.05
C ASN A 172 10.09 8.65 27.27
N ARG A 173 10.36 7.78 26.30
CA ARG A 173 10.04 6.35 26.34
C ARG A 173 11.23 5.45 26.65
N GLY A 174 12.43 6.02 26.81
CA GLY A 174 13.67 5.27 27.04
C GLY A 174 14.08 4.38 25.86
N ILE A 175 13.66 4.73 24.62
CA ILE A 175 14.03 4.00 23.40
C ILE A 175 15.38 4.52 22.92
N LYS A 176 16.46 3.82 23.25
CA LYS A 176 17.82 4.19 22.86
C LYS A 176 18.26 3.62 21.52
N GLU A 177 17.72 2.45 21.16
CA GLU A 177 18.05 1.71 19.94
C GLU A 177 16.83 0.94 19.43
N GLY A 178 16.86 0.54 18.17
CA GLY A 178 15.80 -0.23 17.54
C GLY A 178 14.67 0.64 16.97
N PRO A 179 13.58 0.03 16.55
CA PRO A 179 12.45 0.73 15.94
C PRO A 179 11.85 1.77 16.88
N VAL A 180 11.62 2.99 16.39
CA VAL A 180 10.95 4.07 17.17
C VAL A 180 9.52 3.68 17.54
N PHE A 181 8.79 3.06 16.60
CA PHE A 181 7.38 2.71 16.80
C PHE A 181 7.25 1.28 17.30
N ILE A 182 7.18 1.12 18.61
CA ILE A 182 7.06 -0.17 19.28
C ILE A 182 5.76 -0.32 20.08
N THR A 183 5.37 -1.55 20.34
CA THR A 183 4.29 -1.92 21.27
C THR A 183 4.77 -1.80 22.71
N ARG A 184 3.86 -1.96 23.68
CA ARG A 184 4.24 -2.03 25.11
C ARG A 184 5.20 -3.19 25.43
N THR A 185 5.26 -4.20 24.56
CA THR A 185 6.17 -5.37 24.73
C THR A 185 7.47 -5.22 23.94
N GLY A 186 7.82 -4.02 23.47
CA GLY A 186 9.05 -3.74 22.71
C GLY A 186 9.08 -4.25 21.28
N ARG A 187 8.01 -4.87 20.78
CA ARG A 187 7.95 -5.35 19.38
C ARG A 187 7.58 -4.21 18.42
N PRO A 188 8.09 -4.23 17.19
CA PRO A 188 7.69 -3.25 16.18
C PRO A 188 6.17 -3.19 16.01
N LEU A 189 5.66 -1.97 15.79
CA LEU A 189 4.22 -1.76 15.62
C LEU A 189 3.71 -2.50 14.39
N ASP A 190 2.68 -3.33 14.59
CA ASP A 190 2.05 -4.08 13.49
C ASP A 190 1.20 -3.15 12.62
N ARG A 191 1.33 -3.30 11.30
CA ARG A 191 0.64 -2.49 10.31
C ARG A 191 -0.89 -2.51 10.44
N SER A 192 -1.46 -3.68 10.81
CA SER A 192 -2.91 -3.84 10.91
C SER A 192 -3.43 -3.15 12.16
N ASN A 193 -2.65 -3.16 13.25
CA ASN A 193 -2.97 -2.45 14.49
C ASN A 193 -2.91 -0.94 14.28
N LEU A 194 -1.86 -0.44 13.62
CA LEU A 194 -1.75 0.97 13.27
C LEU A 194 -2.93 1.42 12.40
N TRP A 195 -3.23 0.69 11.34
CA TRP A 195 -4.36 1.01 10.47
C TRP A 195 -5.70 1.04 11.21
N ARG A 196 -5.98 0.04 12.09
CA ARG A 196 -7.18 0.04 12.92
C ARG A 196 -7.25 1.26 13.85
N SER A 197 -6.13 1.68 14.43
CA SER A 197 -6.05 2.87 15.27
C SER A 197 -6.30 4.15 14.46
N MET A 198 -5.72 4.26 13.25
CA MET A 198 -5.99 5.34 12.31
C MET A 198 -7.48 5.41 11.93
N LYS A 199 -8.11 4.27 11.62
CA LYS A 199 -9.56 4.21 11.32
C LYS A 199 -10.41 4.74 12.48
N ARG A 200 -10.08 4.36 13.73
CA ARG A 200 -10.78 4.86 14.91
C ARG A 200 -10.60 6.37 15.09
N ALA A 201 -9.39 6.88 14.89
CA ALA A 201 -9.11 8.31 14.92
C ALA A 201 -9.87 9.06 13.81
N GLY A 202 -9.86 8.54 12.58
CA GLY A 202 -10.61 9.12 11.46
C GLY A 202 -12.11 9.18 11.73
N LYS A 203 -12.69 8.14 12.35
CA LYS A 203 -14.10 8.16 12.76
C LYS A 203 -14.38 9.28 13.77
N ARG A 204 -13.49 9.49 14.77
CA ARG A 204 -13.61 10.62 15.72
C ARG A 204 -13.49 11.97 15.04
N ALA A 205 -12.69 12.08 13.99
CA ALA A 205 -12.50 13.29 13.19
C ALA A 205 -13.65 13.54 12.20
N GLY A 206 -14.69 12.69 12.15
CA GLY A 206 -15.77 12.79 11.16
C GLY A 206 -15.30 12.52 9.73
N LEU A 207 -14.22 11.74 9.53
CA LEU A 207 -13.71 11.41 8.23
C LEU A 207 -14.36 10.14 7.67
N GLU A 208 -14.55 10.12 6.37
CA GLU A 208 -15.06 8.96 5.66
C GLU A 208 -14.10 7.76 5.78
N GLY A 209 -14.62 6.63 6.25
CA GLY A 209 -13.81 5.46 6.55
C GLY A 209 -13.06 4.89 5.34
N THR A 210 -13.56 5.09 4.13
CA THR A 210 -12.94 4.68 2.87
C THR A 210 -11.68 5.48 2.56
N LYS A 211 -11.55 6.71 3.08
CA LYS A 211 -10.41 7.60 2.87
C LYS A 211 -9.27 7.38 3.87
N VAL A 212 -9.57 6.91 5.10
CA VAL A 212 -8.57 6.79 6.17
C VAL A 212 -7.82 5.48 6.06
N TYR A 213 -6.75 5.47 5.26
CA TYR A 213 -5.80 4.36 5.18
C TYR A 213 -4.39 4.87 4.83
N PRO A 214 -3.33 4.14 5.26
CA PRO A 214 -1.95 4.64 5.17
C PRO A 214 -1.49 5.02 3.77
N HIS A 215 -2.03 4.36 2.75
CA HIS A 215 -1.65 4.65 1.37
C HIS A 215 -2.13 6.02 0.90
N ASN A 216 -3.27 6.52 1.45
CA ASN A 216 -3.75 7.87 1.16
C ASN A 216 -2.85 8.97 1.75
N LEU A 217 -2.21 8.73 2.91
CA LEU A 217 -1.21 9.65 3.43
C LEU A 217 -0.01 9.77 2.47
N ARG A 218 0.40 8.65 1.90
CA ARG A 218 1.46 8.64 0.88
C ARG A 218 1.01 9.30 -0.43
N HIS A 219 -0.27 9.18 -0.81
CA HIS A 219 -0.84 9.92 -1.94
C HIS A 219 -0.79 11.42 -1.70
N LEU A 220 -1.20 11.86 -0.50
CA LEU A 220 -1.13 13.27 -0.13
C LEU A 220 0.31 13.80 -0.18
N PHE A 221 1.28 13.08 0.41
CA PHE A 221 2.70 13.43 0.28
C PHE A 221 3.10 13.59 -1.18
N ALA A 222 2.75 12.61 -2.03
CA ALA A 222 3.13 12.64 -3.44
C ALA A 222 2.50 13.82 -4.19
N ALA A 223 1.24 14.14 -3.91
CA ALA A 223 0.54 15.27 -4.52
C ALA A 223 1.18 16.60 -4.11
N VAL A 224 1.43 16.81 -2.80
CA VAL A 224 2.07 18.02 -2.26
C VAL A 224 3.49 18.17 -2.80
N PHE A 225 4.29 17.11 -2.78
CA PHE A 225 5.66 17.14 -3.32
C PHE A 225 5.68 17.49 -4.80
N TYR A 226 4.82 16.84 -5.59
CA TYR A 226 4.76 17.11 -7.04
C TYR A 226 4.24 18.52 -7.34
N ASP A 227 3.33 19.03 -6.53
CA ASP A 227 2.84 20.38 -6.73
C ASP A 227 3.94 21.43 -6.59
N GLN A 228 4.87 21.20 -5.68
CA GLN A 228 6.03 22.07 -5.43
C GLN A 228 7.16 21.89 -6.46
N GLU A 229 7.55 20.65 -6.73
CA GLU A 229 8.75 20.34 -7.52
C GLU A 229 8.47 20.13 -9.02
N LYS A 230 7.24 19.71 -9.38
CA LYS A 230 6.81 19.36 -10.76
C LYS A 230 7.69 18.30 -11.44
N ASP A 231 8.51 17.56 -10.66
CA ASP A 231 9.42 16.52 -11.13
C ASP A 231 8.94 15.13 -10.70
N ILE A 232 8.39 14.39 -11.67
CA ILE A 232 7.87 13.04 -11.44
C ILE A 232 8.99 12.00 -11.24
N LEU A 233 10.18 12.21 -11.83
CA LEU A 233 11.30 11.29 -11.68
C LEU A 233 11.85 11.39 -10.26
N LYS A 234 12.10 12.61 -9.78
CA LYS A 234 12.53 12.86 -8.40
C LYS A 234 11.53 12.30 -7.38
N LEU A 235 10.22 12.47 -7.64
CA LEU A 235 9.17 11.87 -6.80
C LEU A 235 9.22 10.34 -6.84
N ALA A 236 9.42 9.73 -8.01
CA ALA A 236 9.52 8.27 -8.14
C ALA A 236 10.69 7.71 -7.34
N ASP A 237 11.84 8.38 -7.37
CA ASP A 237 13.04 8.02 -6.60
C ASP A 237 12.78 8.11 -5.10
N ILE A 238 12.24 9.22 -4.60
CA ILE A 238 11.89 9.40 -3.19
C ILE A 238 10.91 8.32 -2.72
N LEU A 239 9.90 8.03 -3.52
CA LEU A 239 8.92 7.00 -3.21
C LEU A 239 9.49 5.57 -3.40
N GLY A 240 10.62 5.40 -4.06
CA GLY A 240 11.21 4.09 -4.38
C GLY A 240 10.32 3.27 -5.32
N HIS A 241 9.83 3.90 -6.38
CA HIS A 241 9.07 3.25 -7.43
C HIS A 241 10.00 2.84 -8.57
N SER A 242 10.05 1.55 -8.89
CA SER A 242 10.80 1.03 -10.03
C SER A 242 10.09 1.24 -11.38
N ASN A 243 8.84 1.67 -11.36
CA ASN A 243 8.05 1.96 -12.53
C ASN A 243 7.34 3.30 -12.34
N ILE A 244 7.64 4.25 -13.20
CA ILE A 244 7.08 5.61 -13.19
C ILE A 244 5.54 5.61 -13.29
N GLU A 245 4.94 4.62 -13.95
CA GLU A 245 3.50 4.44 -14.00
C GLU A 245 2.87 4.29 -12.61
N THR A 246 3.63 3.75 -11.65
CA THR A 246 3.18 3.69 -10.26
C THR A 246 3.10 5.10 -9.67
N THR A 247 4.06 5.97 -9.98
CA THR A 247 4.07 7.37 -9.51
C THR A 247 2.96 8.18 -10.17
N ARG A 248 2.72 8.01 -11.48
CA ARG A 248 1.62 8.68 -12.19
C ARG A 248 0.25 8.46 -11.55
N ARG A 249 0.01 7.29 -10.95
CA ARG A 249 -1.26 7.03 -10.23
C ARG A 249 -1.46 7.91 -9.01
N TYR A 250 -0.38 8.40 -8.38
CA TYR A 250 -0.45 9.31 -7.25
C TYR A 250 -0.70 10.75 -7.69
N LEU A 251 -0.45 11.03 -8.98
CA LEU A 251 -0.61 12.35 -9.59
C LEU A 251 -1.86 12.40 -10.48
N ALA A 252 -2.66 11.35 -10.50
CA ALA A 252 -3.92 11.36 -11.22
C ALA A 252 -4.81 12.44 -10.62
N ALA A 253 -4.97 13.54 -11.35
CA ALA A 253 -5.84 14.63 -10.97
C ALA A 253 -7.29 14.15 -10.91
N SER A 254 -8.10 14.78 -10.05
CA SER A 254 -9.54 14.53 -10.06
C SER A 254 -10.13 14.95 -11.42
N GLY A 255 -11.19 14.29 -11.86
CA GLY A 255 -11.88 14.68 -13.10
C GLY A 255 -12.32 16.17 -13.10
N LYS A 256 -12.53 16.74 -11.91
CA LYS A 256 -12.85 18.15 -11.69
C LYS A 256 -11.69 19.08 -12.02
N GLU A 257 -10.47 18.71 -11.62
CA GLU A 257 -9.27 19.48 -11.93
C GLU A 257 -8.97 19.48 -13.43
N HIS A 258 -9.12 18.33 -14.10
CA HIS A 258 -9.01 18.26 -15.56
C HIS A 258 -10.07 19.11 -16.25
N ARG A 259 -11.34 19.06 -15.79
CA ARG A 259 -12.41 19.90 -16.34
C ARG A 259 -12.09 21.39 -16.16
N LYS A 260 -11.59 21.80 -15.00
CA LYS A 260 -11.19 23.19 -14.74
C LYS A 260 -10.12 23.62 -15.72
N LYS A 261 -9.05 22.85 -15.90
CA LYS A 261 -7.97 23.15 -16.85
C LYS A 261 -8.47 23.21 -18.28
N ILE A 262 -9.36 22.30 -18.71
CA ILE A 262 -9.95 22.32 -20.05
C ILE A 262 -10.79 23.60 -20.25
N ASN A 263 -11.58 24.02 -19.26
CA ASN A 263 -12.35 25.25 -19.33
C ASN A 263 -11.43 26.49 -19.40
N GLU A 264 -10.32 26.51 -18.67
CA GLU A 264 -9.34 27.60 -18.69
C GLU A 264 -8.63 27.73 -20.05
N MET A 265 -8.61 26.69 -20.89
CA MET A 265 -8.04 26.73 -22.24
C MET A 265 -8.84 27.62 -23.22
N ASN A 266 -10.11 27.92 -22.91
CA ASN A 266 -10.98 28.80 -23.69
C ASN A 266 -11.02 28.47 -25.20
N LEU A 267 -11.01 27.19 -25.56
CA LEU A 267 -11.03 26.75 -26.97
C LEU A 267 -12.43 26.67 -27.57
N VAL A 268 -13.48 26.81 -26.75
CA VAL A 268 -14.88 26.94 -27.25
C VAL A 268 -15.17 28.40 -27.42
N LYS A 269 -15.57 28.79 -28.66
CA LYS A 269 -15.94 30.15 -29.02
C LYS A 269 -17.45 30.33 -28.88
#